data_0a019f108ae002b0a419e9b42af8a12d
#
_entry.id   0a019f108ae002b0a419e9b42af8a12d
#
_cell.length_a   1.000
_cell.length_b   1.000
_cell.length_c   1.000
_cell.angle_alpha   90.00
_cell.angle_beta   90.00
_cell.angle_gamma   90.00
#
_symmetry.space_group_name_H-M   'P 1'
#
loop_
_entity.id
_entity.type
_entity.pdbx_description
1 polymer ?
#
loop_
_entity_poly.entity_id
_entity_poly.type
_entity_poly.pdbx_seq_one_letter_code
_entity_poly.pdbx_strand_id
1 'polypeptide(L)'
;FLVEVFGQILKAEAACLAGKDLSLRELHLIDAVCRAVDQGGDNRSTAIAAALGITAGTLTSAVNLLEKKGYLLRRRDERDKRVVHLLPTERGRAADARHRDFHRQMVAHVLDGMTDEEAECTLRALGRVAEFFRRGAPERG
;
A
#
# COMPACT_ATOMS: atom_id res chain seq x y z
N PHE A 1 2.72 17.06 -16.56
CA PHE A 1 2.04 15.80 -16.93
C PHE A 1 2.10 14.75 -15.81
N LEU A 2 3.30 14.27 -15.39
CA LEU A 2 3.40 13.25 -14.33
C LEU A 2 2.73 13.66 -13.01
N VAL A 3 2.92 14.89 -12.56
CA VAL A 3 2.28 15.42 -11.34
C VAL A 3 0.75 15.42 -11.46
N GLU A 4 0.25 15.75 -12.64
CA GLU A 4 -1.19 15.72 -12.93
C GLU A 4 -1.72 14.28 -12.90
N VAL A 5 -1.04 13.34 -13.56
CA VAL A 5 -1.40 11.92 -13.55
C VAL A 5 -1.44 11.37 -12.13
N PHE A 6 -0.41 11.62 -11.31
CA PHE A 6 -0.40 11.22 -9.91
C PHE A 6 -1.56 11.84 -9.12
N GLY A 7 -1.86 13.11 -9.35
CA GLY A 7 -3.00 13.77 -8.72
C GLY A 7 -4.35 13.13 -9.09
N GLN A 8 -4.52 12.71 -10.33
CA GLN A 8 -5.72 12.00 -10.78
C GLN A 8 -5.82 10.59 -10.18
N ILE A 9 -4.71 9.85 -10.11
CA ILE A 9 -4.67 8.53 -9.47
C ILE A 9 -5.11 8.64 -8.01
N LEU A 10 -4.51 9.56 -7.23
CA LEU A 10 -4.87 9.75 -5.82
C LEU A 10 -6.34 10.14 -5.63
N LYS A 11 -6.90 10.98 -6.51
CA LYS A 11 -8.32 11.33 -6.48
C LYS A 11 -9.21 10.13 -6.78
N ALA A 12 -8.83 9.30 -7.77
CA ALA A 12 -9.58 8.10 -8.13
C ALA A 12 -9.53 7.05 -7.01
N GLU A 13 -8.36 6.83 -6.40
CA GLU A 13 -8.23 5.96 -5.22
C GLU A 13 -9.10 6.45 -4.06
N ALA A 14 -9.08 7.75 -3.76
CA ALA A 14 -9.93 8.33 -2.72
C ALA A 14 -11.42 8.15 -3.03
N ALA A 15 -11.82 8.26 -4.31
CA ALA A 15 -13.19 8.02 -4.74
C ALA A 15 -13.63 6.56 -4.53
N CYS A 16 -12.72 5.58 -4.67
CA CYS A 16 -13.00 4.18 -4.37
C CYS A 16 -13.32 3.93 -2.89
N LEU A 17 -12.92 4.86 -2.01
CA LEU A 17 -13.20 4.82 -0.57
C LEU A 17 -14.45 5.61 -0.18
N ALA A 18 -15.13 6.25 -1.14
CA ALA A 18 -16.32 7.05 -0.86
C ALA A 18 -17.36 6.20 -0.10
N GLY A 19 -17.85 6.74 1.00
CA GLY A 19 -18.81 6.05 1.89
C GLY A 19 -18.17 4.97 2.78
N LYS A 20 -16.85 4.85 2.83
CA LYS A 20 -16.11 3.97 3.74
C LYS A 20 -15.49 4.79 4.88
N ASP A 21 -15.32 4.14 6.02
CA ASP A 21 -14.68 4.71 7.21
C ASP A 21 -13.15 4.59 7.17
N LEU A 22 -12.56 4.60 5.97
CA LEU A 22 -11.13 4.47 5.71
C LEU A 22 -10.60 5.72 4.99
N SER A 23 -9.43 6.18 5.43
CA SER A 23 -8.57 7.08 4.67
C SER A 23 -7.66 6.31 3.72
N LEU A 24 -7.09 6.99 2.72
CA LEU A 24 -6.14 6.38 1.80
C LEU A 24 -4.88 5.85 2.51
N ARG A 25 -4.39 6.56 3.53
CA ARG A 25 -3.25 6.11 4.35
C ARG A 25 -3.56 4.82 5.12
N GLU A 26 -4.75 4.71 5.66
CA GLU A 26 -5.21 3.50 6.34
C GLU A 26 -5.33 2.33 5.36
N LEU A 27 -5.82 2.58 4.16
CA LEU A 27 -5.90 1.56 3.10
C LEU A 27 -4.52 1.05 2.69
N HIS A 28 -3.55 1.95 2.49
CA HIS A 28 -2.17 1.58 2.17
C HIS A 28 -1.51 0.78 3.31
N LEU A 29 -1.84 1.06 4.57
CA LEU A 29 -1.39 0.24 5.70
C LEU A 29 -2.01 -1.16 5.65
N ILE A 30 -3.31 -1.28 5.37
CA ILE A 30 -3.97 -2.58 5.21
C ILE A 30 -3.33 -3.38 4.07
N ASP A 31 -3.09 -2.75 2.90
CA ASP A 31 -2.41 -3.37 1.75
C ASP A 31 -1.00 -3.87 2.10
N ALA A 32 -0.21 -3.06 2.83
CA ALA A 32 1.13 -3.46 3.27
C ALA A 32 1.08 -4.70 4.18
N VAL A 33 0.13 -4.77 5.11
CA VAL A 33 -0.06 -5.93 5.99
C VAL A 33 -0.53 -7.15 5.20
N CYS A 34 -1.50 -7.00 4.30
CA CYS A 34 -1.98 -8.09 3.45
C CYS A 34 -0.85 -8.66 2.60
N ARG A 35 -0.06 -7.80 1.94
CA ARG A 35 1.10 -8.24 1.15
C ARG A 35 2.13 -9.00 1.98
N ALA A 36 2.48 -8.49 3.16
CA ALA A 36 3.45 -9.17 4.02
C ALA A 36 2.96 -10.57 4.40
N VAL A 37 1.69 -10.73 4.74
CA VAL A 37 1.10 -12.02 5.10
C VAL A 37 1.02 -12.96 3.89
N ASP A 38 0.52 -12.48 2.75
CA ASP A 38 0.27 -13.31 1.56
C ASP A 38 1.55 -13.79 0.88
N GLN A 39 2.64 -13.00 0.97
CA GLN A 39 3.94 -13.34 0.39
C GLN A 39 4.86 -14.09 1.37
N GLY A 40 4.39 -14.45 2.57
CA GLY A 40 5.20 -15.07 3.61
C GLY A 40 6.33 -14.18 4.11
N GLY A 41 6.14 -12.86 4.01
CA GLY A 41 7.10 -11.85 4.44
C GLY A 41 6.99 -11.48 5.91
N ASP A 42 7.68 -10.42 6.28
CA ASP A 42 7.75 -9.96 7.66
C ASP A 42 6.57 -9.03 8.00
N ASN A 43 5.57 -9.55 8.70
CA ASN A 43 4.40 -8.82 9.16
C ASN A 43 4.54 -8.24 10.58
N ARG A 44 5.77 -8.20 11.13
CA ARG A 44 6.02 -7.50 12.40
C ARG A 44 5.74 -6.02 12.26
N SER A 45 5.20 -5.41 13.31
CA SER A 45 4.87 -3.98 13.29
C SER A 45 6.09 -3.11 12.93
N THR A 46 7.29 -3.46 13.40
CA THR A 46 8.53 -2.75 13.06
C THR A 46 8.88 -2.84 11.57
N ALA A 47 8.68 -4.00 10.95
CA ALA A 47 8.94 -4.20 9.51
C ALA A 47 7.92 -3.45 8.64
N ILE A 48 6.65 -3.46 9.03
CA ILE A 48 5.59 -2.70 8.33
C ILE A 48 5.85 -1.19 8.44
N ALA A 49 6.24 -0.68 9.61
CA ALA A 49 6.61 0.73 9.77
C ALA A 49 7.77 1.13 8.86
N ALA A 50 8.82 0.31 8.80
CA ALA A 50 9.97 0.53 7.92
C ALA A 50 9.56 0.50 6.44
N ALA A 51 8.75 -0.45 6.02
CA ALA A 51 8.26 -0.56 4.64
C ALA A 51 7.43 0.65 4.20
N LEU A 52 6.67 1.25 5.12
CA LEU A 52 5.85 2.45 4.89
C LEU A 52 6.62 3.76 5.10
N GLY A 53 7.86 3.71 5.58
CA GLY A 53 8.65 4.90 5.88
C GLY A 53 8.06 5.78 6.99
N ILE A 54 7.39 5.19 7.98
CA ILE A 54 6.77 5.89 9.10
C ILE A 54 7.39 5.47 10.44
N THR A 55 7.20 6.31 11.46
CA THR A 55 7.69 6.00 12.81
C THR A 55 6.84 4.92 13.49
N ALA A 56 7.41 4.22 14.46
CA ALA A 56 6.69 3.24 15.28
C ALA A 56 5.48 3.86 16.00
N GLY A 57 5.58 5.10 16.47
CA GLY A 57 4.47 5.83 17.10
C GLY A 57 3.33 6.11 16.14
N THR A 58 3.65 6.56 14.91
CA THR A 58 2.67 6.79 13.84
C THR A 58 1.96 5.49 13.47
N LEU A 59 2.72 4.39 13.30
CA LEU A 59 2.14 3.08 13.02
C LEU A 59 1.21 2.62 14.16
N THR A 60 1.66 2.73 15.41
CA THR A 60 0.88 2.33 16.59
C THR A 60 -0.47 3.03 16.62
N SER A 61 -0.49 4.35 16.40
CA SER A 61 -1.73 5.14 16.36
C SER A 61 -2.67 4.69 15.23
N ALA A 62 -2.13 4.49 14.03
CA ALA A 62 -2.91 4.03 12.87
C ALA A 62 -3.47 2.62 13.08
N VAL A 63 -2.67 1.69 13.61
CA VAL A 63 -3.12 0.32 13.90
C VAL A 63 -4.18 0.30 15.01
N ASN A 64 -4.06 1.12 16.06
CA ASN A 64 -5.09 1.24 17.09
C ASN A 64 -6.45 1.61 16.48
N LEU A 65 -6.44 2.55 15.54
CA LEU A 65 -7.66 2.98 14.86
C LEU A 65 -8.20 1.87 13.95
N LEU A 66 -7.35 1.18 13.19
CA LEU A 66 -7.76 0.09 12.30
C LEU A 66 -8.24 -1.15 13.05
N GLU A 67 -7.69 -1.45 14.24
CA GLU A 67 -8.24 -2.48 15.12
C GLU A 67 -9.63 -2.11 15.62
N LYS A 68 -9.81 -0.86 16.08
CA LYS A 68 -11.11 -0.36 16.53
C LYS A 68 -12.16 -0.40 15.41
N LYS A 69 -11.76 -0.12 14.18
CA LYS A 69 -12.61 -0.22 12.97
C LYS A 69 -12.79 -1.67 12.48
N GLY A 70 -12.06 -2.64 13.03
CA GLY A 70 -12.15 -4.06 12.69
C GLY A 70 -11.46 -4.45 11.38
N TYR A 71 -10.44 -3.72 10.93
CA TYR A 71 -9.70 -4.03 9.70
C TYR A 71 -8.41 -4.82 9.93
N LEU A 72 -7.74 -4.61 11.07
CA LEU A 72 -6.51 -5.30 11.45
C LEU A 72 -6.64 -5.93 12.83
N LEU A 73 -5.75 -6.87 13.11
CA LEU A 73 -5.56 -7.52 14.42
C LEU A 73 -4.07 -7.48 14.78
N ARG A 74 -3.77 -7.34 16.07
CA ARG A 74 -2.45 -7.58 16.63
C ARG A 74 -2.36 -8.97 17.22
N ARG A 75 -1.25 -9.65 16.97
CA ARG A 75 -0.91 -10.90 17.65
C ARG A 75 0.50 -10.80 18.19
N ARG A 76 0.66 -11.01 19.50
CA ARG A 76 1.99 -11.10 20.11
C ARG A 76 2.65 -12.41 19.70
N ASP A 77 3.95 -12.34 19.43
CA ASP A 77 4.73 -13.54 19.17
C ASP A 77 4.73 -14.47 20.40
N GLU A 78 4.74 -15.77 20.19
CA GLU A 78 4.67 -16.74 21.27
C GLU A 78 6.00 -16.83 22.05
N ARG A 79 7.12 -16.65 21.36
CA ARG A 79 8.47 -16.75 21.92
C ARG A 79 8.99 -15.44 22.49
N ASP A 80 8.72 -14.32 21.81
CA ASP A 80 9.08 -12.97 22.30
C ASP A 80 7.85 -12.05 22.32
N LYS A 81 7.31 -11.85 23.52
CA LYS A 81 6.10 -11.02 23.74
C LYS A 81 6.29 -9.53 23.38
N ARG A 82 7.53 -9.10 23.15
CA ARG A 82 7.83 -7.74 22.64
C ARG A 82 7.58 -7.60 21.16
N VAL A 83 7.58 -8.71 20.43
CA VAL A 83 7.29 -8.75 19.00
C VAL A 83 5.77 -8.79 18.77
N VAL A 84 5.29 -7.88 17.93
CA VAL A 84 3.87 -7.78 17.55
C VAL A 84 3.74 -7.99 16.05
N HIS A 85 2.96 -8.99 15.66
CA HIS A 85 2.56 -9.25 14.30
C HIS A 85 1.24 -8.58 13.98
N LEU A 86 1.14 -8.00 12.78
CA LEU A 86 -0.09 -7.44 12.25
C LEU A 86 -0.74 -8.42 11.28
N LEU A 87 -2.04 -8.61 11.40
CA LEU A 87 -2.82 -9.52 10.58
C LEU A 87 -4.07 -8.82 10.06
N PRO A 88 -4.46 -9.04 8.79
CA PRO A 88 -5.71 -8.51 8.28
C PRO A 88 -6.88 -9.36 8.78
N THR A 89 -8.00 -8.71 9.06
CA THR A 89 -9.30 -9.37 9.23
C THR A 89 -9.91 -9.67 7.86
N GLU A 90 -11.06 -10.38 7.82
CA GLU A 90 -11.84 -10.52 6.59
C GLU A 90 -12.26 -9.16 6.02
N ARG A 91 -12.63 -8.22 6.89
CA ARG A 91 -12.95 -6.84 6.49
C ARG A 91 -11.75 -6.12 5.89
N GLY A 92 -10.57 -6.29 6.48
CA GLY A 92 -9.31 -5.78 5.95
C GLY A 92 -8.97 -6.37 4.58
N ARG A 93 -9.08 -7.67 4.43
CA ARG A 93 -8.88 -8.37 3.15
C ARG A 93 -9.86 -7.93 2.08
N ALA A 94 -11.12 -7.71 2.42
CA ALA A 94 -12.12 -7.21 1.48
C ALA A 94 -11.83 -5.77 1.02
N ALA A 95 -11.31 -4.92 1.91
CA ALA A 95 -10.87 -3.56 1.56
C ALA A 95 -9.66 -3.59 0.62
N ASP A 96 -8.66 -4.42 0.92
CA ASP A 96 -7.48 -4.62 0.11
C ASP A 96 -7.82 -5.20 -1.28
N ALA A 97 -8.71 -6.19 -1.34
CA ALA A 97 -9.15 -6.79 -2.61
C ALA A 97 -9.77 -5.74 -3.56
N ARG A 98 -10.61 -4.84 -3.05
CA ARG A 98 -11.19 -3.73 -3.85
C ARG A 98 -10.11 -2.77 -4.34
N HIS A 99 -9.14 -2.45 -3.50
CA HIS A 99 -8.02 -1.57 -3.87
C HIS A 99 -7.15 -2.21 -4.96
N ARG A 100 -6.80 -3.47 -4.80
CA ARG A 100 -6.06 -4.23 -5.83
C ARG A 100 -6.83 -4.33 -7.14
N ASP A 101 -8.14 -4.50 -7.08
CA ASP A 101 -8.99 -4.57 -8.27
C ASP A 101 -9.02 -3.24 -9.01
N PHE A 102 -9.12 -2.11 -8.31
CA PHE A 102 -8.98 -0.78 -8.89
C PHE A 102 -7.66 -0.62 -9.65
N HIS A 103 -6.53 -0.98 -9.02
CA HIS A 103 -5.23 -0.91 -9.69
C HIS A 103 -5.12 -1.85 -10.89
N ARG A 104 -5.67 -3.05 -10.79
CA ARG A 104 -5.70 -4.01 -11.91
C ARG A 104 -6.48 -3.46 -13.10
N GLN A 105 -7.64 -2.87 -12.86
CA GLN A 105 -8.45 -2.25 -13.90
C GLN A 105 -7.72 -1.06 -14.54
N MET A 106 -7.08 -0.22 -13.74
CA MET A 106 -6.27 0.90 -14.22
C MET A 106 -5.14 0.42 -15.12
N VAL A 107 -4.37 -0.58 -14.68
CA VAL A 107 -3.27 -1.16 -15.48
C VAL A 107 -3.80 -1.80 -16.77
N ALA A 108 -4.88 -2.56 -16.70
CA ALA A 108 -5.50 -3.16 -17.87
C ALA A 108 -5.92 -2.10 -18.90
N HIS A 109 -6.52 -1.00 -18.44
CA HIS A 109 -6.92 0.11 -19.31
C HIS A 109 -5.71 0.80 -19.96
N VAL A 110 -4.61 0.99 -19.21
CA VAL A 110 -3.38 1.60 -19.76
C VAL A 110 -2.75 0.71 -20.83
N LEU A 111 -2.79 -0.62 -20.64
CA LEU A 111 -2.21 -1.57 -21.58
C LEU A 111 -3.13 -1.91 -22.78
N ASP A 112 -4.41 -1.55 -22.68
CA ASP A 112 -5.39 -1.80 -23.74
C ASP A 112 -5.00 -1.06 -25.02
N GLY A 113 -4.87 -1.80 -26.10
CA GLY A 113 -4.45 -1.27 -27.40
C GLY A 113 -2.94 -1.04 -27.58
N MET A 114 -2.10 -1.34 -26.59
CA MET A 114 -0.65 -1.30 -26.74
C MET A 114 -0.14 -2.58 -27.40
N THR A 115 0.87 -2.44 -28.26
CA THR A 115 1.69 -3.57 -28.70
C THR A 115 2.64 -4.02 -27.58
N ASP A 116 3.20 -5.22 -27.67
CA ASP A 116 4.18 -5.72 -26.68
C ASP A 116 5.39 -4.79 -26.54
N GLU A 117 5.88 -4.22 -27.65
CA GLU A 117 6.98 -3.27 -27.67
C GLU A 117 6.65 -1.96 -26.93
N GLU A 118 5.44 -1.43 -27.13
CA GLU A 118 4.96 -0.23 -26.45
C GLU A 118 4.79 -0.47 -24.95
N ALA A 119 4.25 -1.64 -24.57
CA ALA A 119 4.11 -2.04 -23.17
C ALA A 119 5.49 -2.18 -22.50
N GLU A 120 6.46 -2.82 -23.13
CA GLU A 120 7.83 -2.91 -22.60
C GLU A 120 8.51 -1.54 -22.49
N CYS A 121 8.34 -0.67 -23.47
CA CYS A 121 8.88 0.69 -23.44
C CYS A 121 8.27 1.47 -22.26
N THR A 122 6.96 1.38 -22.06
CA THR A 122 6.23 2.00 -20.96
C THR A 122 6.73 1.50 -19.61
N LEU A 123 6.89 0.18 -19.44
CA LEU A 123 7.42 -0.42 -18.22
C LEU A 123 8.85 0.04 -17.91
N ARG A 124 9.70 0.13 -18.93
CA ARG A 124 11.07 0.67 -18.75
C ARG A 124 11.06 2.12 -18.30
N ALA A 125 10.21 2.96 -18.90
CA ALA A 125 10.09 4.36 -18.52
C ALA A 125 9.59 4.54 -17.10
N LEU A 126 8.52 3.82 -16.71
CA LEU A 126 7.99 3.83 -15.34
C LEU A 126 8.98 3.26 -14.33
N GLY A 127 9.76 2.24 -14.72
CA GLY A 127 10.84 1.69 -13.90
C GLY A 127 11.91 2.73 -13.54
N ARG A 128 12.26 3.61 -14.48
CA ARG A 128 13.18 4.75 -14.22
C ARG A 128 12.60 5.75 -13.25
N VAL A 129 11.32 6.06 -13.36
CA VAL A 129 10.62 6.94 -12.42
C VAL A 129 10.62 6.33 -11.01
N ALA A 130 10.27 5.04 -10.90
CA ALA A 130 10.29 4.33 -9.63
C ALA A 130 11.70 4.26 -9.02
N GLU A 131 12.73 4.10 -9.83
CA GLU A 131 14.13 4.09 -9.36
C GLU A 131 14.56 5.45 -8.81
N PHE A 132 14.18 6.55 -9.46
CA PHE A 132 14.44 7.91 -8.97
C PHE A 132 13.87 8.09 -7.55
N PHE A 133 12.62 7.68 -7.31
CA PHE A 133 12.01 7.83 -6.00
C PHE A 133 12.58 6.87 -4.95
N ARG A 134 13.04 5.68 -5.34
CA ARG A 134 13.70 4.74 -4.40
C ARG A 134 15.07 5.21 -3.94
N ARG A 135 15.81 5.90 -4.78
CA ARG A 135 17.14 6.45 -4.43
C ARG A 135 17.07 7.70 -3.55
N GLY A 136 15.87 8.22 -3.30
CA GLY A 136 15.66 9.53 -2.70
C GLY A 136 15.84 10.65 -3.72
N ALA A 137 15.06 11.72 -3.61
CA ALA A 137 15.35 12.93 -4.35
C ALA A 137 16.76 13.42 -3.92
N PRO A 138 17.62 13.84 -4.85
CA PRO A 138 18.93 14.37 -4.49
C PRO A 138 18.73 15.50 -3.49
N GLU A 139 19.44 15.42 -2.36
CA GLU A 139 19.45 16.50 -1.38
C GLU A 139 19.79 17.78 -2.13
N ARG A 140 18.94 18.78 -2.00
CA ARG A 140 19.22 20.10 -2.56
C ARG A 140 20.43 20.64 -1.79
N GLY A 141 21.59 20.58 -2.41
CA GLY A 141 22.76 21.32 -1.97
C GLY A 141 22.51 22.82 -1.97
#